data_b4ddbbd1cf58e9ed0ee5deae3dd7d5af
#
_entry.id   b4ddbbd1cf58e9ed0ee5deae3dd7d5af
#
_cell.length_a   1.000
_cell.length_b   1.000
_cell.length_c   1.000
_cell.angle_alpha   90.00
_cell.angle_beta   90.00
_cell.angle_gamma   90.00
#
_symmetry.space_group_name_H-M   'P 1'
#
loop_
_entity.id
_entity.type
_entity.pdbx_description
1 polymer ?
#
loop_
_entity_poly.entity_id
_entity_poly.type
_entity_poly.pdbx_seq_one_letter_code
_entity_poly.pdbx_strand_id
1 'polypeptide(L)'
;LSRIKDSDDILVDGQVSSSIKDREILLQKENPDSIAIKYDDLYEMTKLEWKKLFSGKKVVYIYHDTIDNAGEHNENEVFTACDKAINELERLVKDLHTTFSGINAFITADHGFFYKRGRIESYEKTSKTTNSTKQKTRYSYSDSIVDEEGILSISLDYLFGENSGYVNIPKGNIIFARQGTGINYVHGGILPQEIIIPVIDFKSTRTTEESKKVGITYSGLSTKITNAITYLEFLQDSNIDENNKPCRYLLHFEDKDENKISDECT
;
A
#
# COMPACT_ATOMS: atom_id res chain seq x y z
N LEU A 1 25.13 -3.98 -2.35
CA LEU A 1 24.21 -4.92 -1.70
C LEU A 1 24.81 -6.31 -1.70
N SER A 2 24.62 -7.07 -0.63
CA SER A 2 24.93 -8.51 -0.58
C SER A 2 23.89 -9.24 0.27
N ARG A 3 23.69 -10.53 0.00
CA ARG A 3 22.73 -11.35 0.73
C ARG A 3 23.48 -12.24 1.73
N ILE A 4 22.91 -12.44 2.91
CA ILE A 4 23.38 -13.45 3.84
C ILE A 4 22.79 -14.79 3.41
N LYS A 5 23.66 -15.80 3.19
CA LYS A 5 23.19 -17.14 2.80
C LYS A 5 22.27 -17.71 3.88
N ASP A 6 21.19 -18.35 3.43
CA ASP A 6 20.15 -18.95 4.27
C ASP A 6 19.40 -17.96 5.20
N SER A 7 19.50 -16.66 4.94
CA SER A 7 18.74 -15.58 5.58
C SER A 7 17.91 -14.76 4.58
N ASP A 8 16.89 -14.06 5.07
CA ASP A 8 16.22 -13.01 4.33
C ASP A 8 16.92 -11.65 4.53
N ASP A 9 17.93 -11.60 5.40
CA ASP A 9 18.65 -10.37 5.68
C ASP A 9 19.55 -9.97 4.51
N ILE A 10 19.54 -8.69 4.23
CA ILE A 10 20.36 -8.05 3.21
C ILE A 10 21.41 -7.18 3.91
N LEU A 11 22.63 -7.26 3.43
CA LEU A 11 23.69 -6.34 3.80
C LEU A 11 23.73 -5.18 2.81
N VAL A 12 23.68 -3.98 3.34
CA VAL A 12 23.93 -2.74 2.60
C VAL A 12 25.27 -2.20 3.07
N ASP A 13 26.26 -2.18 2.19
CA ASP A 13 27.64 -1.80 2.51
C ASP A 13 28.22 -2.50 3.73
N GLY A 14 27.95 -3.80 3.81
CA GLY A 14 28.42 -4.66 4.89
C GLY A 14 27.63 -4.57 6.20
N GLN A 15 26.56 -3.76 6.25
CA GLN A 15 25.70 -3.59 7.43
C GLN A 15 24.35 -4.26 7.24
N VAL A 16 23.90 -5.01 8.23
CA VAL A 16 22.56 -5.64 8.25
C VAL A 16 21.47 -4.57 8.28
N SER A 17 20.35 -4.84 7.60
CA SER A 17 19.19 -3.93 7.50
C SER A 17 17.89 -4.51 8.10
N SER A 18 18.01 -5.45 9.03
CA SER A 18 16.87 -6.21 9.55
C SER A 18 15.98 -5.41 10.51
N SER A 19 16.55 -4.55 11.36
CA SER A 19 15.81 -3.75 12.31
C SER A 19 15.62 -2.30 11.83
N ILE A 20 14.62 -1.59 12.40
CA ILE A 20 14.41 -0.16 12.13
C ILE A 20 15.66 0.65 12.51
N LYS A 21 16.34 0.27 13.60
CA LYS A 21 17.57 0.93 14.01
C LYS A 21 18.71 0.72 13.00
N ASP A 22 18.85 -0.47 12.45
CA ASP A 22 19.84 -0.75 11.41
C ASP A 22 19.54 0.09 10.15
N ARG A 23 18.26 0.17 9.77
CA ARG A 23 17.80 0.98 8.65
C ARG A 23 18.05 2.47 8.89
N GLU A 24 17.81 2.97 10.10
CA GLU A 24 18.11 4.36 10.47
C GLU A 24 19.61 4.67 10.29
N ILE A 25 20.49 3.79 10.74
CA ILE A 25 21.93 3.97 10.57
C ILE A 25 22.31 4.02 9.09
N LEU A 26 21.72 3.18 8.25
CA LEU A 26 21.93 3.20 6.81
C LEU A 26 21.43 4.50 6.17
N LEU A 27 20.23 4.96 6.54
CA LEU A 27 19.66 6.21 6.07
C LEU A 27 20.50 7.43 6.47
N GLN A 28 21.07 7.42 7.69
CA GLN A 28 21.93 8.48 8.20
C GLN A 28 23.30 8.54 7.52
N LYS A 29 23.76 7.47 6.89
CA LYS A 29 24.96 7.50 6.05
C LYS A 29 24.75 8.37 4.81
N GLU A 30 23.57 8.27 4.20
CA GLU A 30 23.21 9.07 3.03
C GLU A 30 22.76 10.49 3.41
N ASN A 31 21.97 10.60 4.46
CA ASN A 31 21.49 11.87 5.00
C ASN A 31 21.52 11.84 6.53
N PRO A 32 22.52 12.50 7.17
CA PRO A 32 22.67 12.51 8.63
C PRO A 32 21.46 13.08 9.38
N ASP A 33 20.67 13.91 8.72
CA ASP A 33 19.44 14.49 9.27
C ASP A 33 18.21 13.57 9.08
N SER A 34 18.42 12.27 8.91
CA SER A 34 17.34 11.27 8.84
C SER A 34 17.02 10.68 10.21
N ILE A 35 15.77 10.22 10.37
CA ILE A 35 15.31 9.43 11.50
C ILE A 35 14.33 8.36 11.02
N ALA A 36 14.32 7.22 11.67
CA ALA A 36 13.36 6.14 11.43
C ALA A 36 12.61 5.79 12.72
N ILE A 37 11.28 5.65 12.66
CA ILE A 37 10.44 5.36 13.82
C ILE A 37 9.26 4.47 13.40
N LYS A 38 8.76 3.63 14.31
CA LYS A 38 7.50 2.94 14.13
C LYS A 38 6.32 3.88 14.34
N TYR A 39 5.24 3.62 13.61
CA TYR A 39 3.98 4.33 13.78
C TYR A 39 3.47 4.25 15.24
N ASP A 40 3.46 3.05 15.82
CA ASP A 40 2.97 2.84 17.17
C ASP A 40 3.81 3.61 18.21
N ASP A 41 5.15 3.51 18.11
CA ASP A 41 6.06 4.26 19.00
C ASP A 41 5.83 5.78 18.88
N LEU A 42 5.58 6.27 17.66
CA LEU A 42 5.27 7.68 17.43
C LEU A 42 3.95 8.09 18.10
N TYR A 43 2.92 7.24 18.05
CA TYR A 43 1.62 7.53 18.66
C TYR A 43 1.57 7.34 20.18
N GLU A 44 2.57 6.71 20.79
CA GLU A 44 2.77 6.74 22.24
C GLU A 44 3.29 8.10 22.73
N MET A 45 3.85 8.92 21.84
CA MET A 45 4.40 10.24 22.15
C MET A 45 3.36 11.36 22.07
N THR A 46 3.58 12.42 22.83
CA THR A 46 2.84 13.67 22.70
C THR A 46 3.27 14.47 21.47
N LYS A 47 2.41 15.39 20.99
CA LYS A 47 2.76 16.28 19.87
C LYS A 47 3.97 17.19 20.15
N LEU A 48 4.23 17.48 21.43
CA LEU A 48 5.44 18.23 21.82
C LEU A 48 6.70 17.39 21.64
N GLU A 49 6.63 16.12 21.98
CA GLU A 49 7.73 15.16 21.75
C GLU A 49 7.96 14.94 20.26
N TRP A 50 6.91 14.85 19.42
CA TRP A 50 7.04 14.85 17.97
C TRP A 50 7.85 16.04 17.47
N LYS A 51 7.53 17.27 17.94
CA LYS A 51 8.25 18.48 17.55
C LYS A 51 9.73 18.43 17.94
N LYS A 52 10.04 17.89 19.12
CA LYS A 52 11.43 17.73 19.56
C LYS A 52 12.17 16.68 18.73
N LEU A 53 11.52 15.52 18.48
CA LEU A 53 12.09 14.40 17.73
C LEU A 53 12.41 14.77 16.28
N PHE A 54 11.51 15.52 15.62
CA PHE A 54 11.65 15.91 14.22
C PHE A 54 12.41 17.23 14.03
N SER A 55 12.76 17.91 15.11
CA SER A 55 13.52 19.16 15.03
C SER A 55 14.87 18.94 14.37
N GLY A 56 15.17 19.73 13.33
CA GLY A 56 16.41 19.62 12.55
C GLY A 56 16.48 18.42 11.63
N LYS A 57 15.45 17.58 11.55
CA LYS A 57 15.42 16.46 10.63
C LYS A 57 14.91 16.89 9.26
N LYS A 58 15.58 16.43 8.19
CA LYS A 58 15.17 16.65 6.80
C LYS A 58 14.30 15.52 6.28
N VAL A 59 14.54 14.29 6.76
CA VAL A 59 13.81 13.10 6.33
C VAL A 59 13.39 12.29 7.56
N VAL A 60 12.12 11.94 7.61
CA VAL A 60 11.53 11.10 8.66
C VAL A 60 10.89 9.89 7.99
N TYR A 61 11.36 8.69 8.30
CA TYR A 61 10.78 7.43 7.86
C TYR A 61 9.89 6.89 8.97
N ILE A 62 8.60 6.76 8.69
CA ILE A 62 7.62 6.19 9.62
C ILE A 62 7.20 4.83 9.07
N TYR A 63 7.55 3.78 9.80
CA TYR A 63 7.20 2.40 9.46
C TYR A 63 5.88 2.01 10.07
N HIS A 64 4.99 1.48 9.24
CA HIS A 64 3.65 1.04 9.61
C HIS A 64 3.45 -0.40 9.16
N ASP A 65 3.07 -1.29 10.06
CA ASP A 65 3.03 -2.74 9.82
C ASP A 65 1.67 -3.40 10.15
N THR A 66 0.60 -2.61 10.34
CA THR A 66 -0.72 -3.10 10.74
C THR A 66 -1.26 -4.20 9.82
N ILE A 67 -1.06 -4.09 8.49
CA ILE A 67 -1.57 -5.07 7.53
C ILE A 67 -0.75 -6.35 7.59
N ASP A 68 0.58 -6.23 7.53
CA ASP A 68 1.48 -7.38 7.49
C ASP A 68 1.41 -8.18 8.80
N ASN A 69 1.38 -7.48 9.93
CA ASN A 69 1.19 -8.09 11.24
C ASN A 69 -0.14 -8.87 11.35
N ALA A 70 -1.25 -8.33 10.83
CA ALA A 70 -2.53 -9.05 10.78
C ALA A 70 -2.44 -10.26 9.85
N GLY A 71 -1.82 -10.11 8.68
CA GLY A 71 -1.66 -11.18 7.69
C GLY A 71 -0.85 -12.37 8.21
N GLU A 72 0.18 -12.10 8.99
CA GLU A 72 1.03 -13.15 9.58
C GLU A 72 0.40 -13.85 10.79
N HIS A 73 -0.39 -13.16 11.60
CA HIS A 73 -0.91 -13.69 12.86
C HIS A 73 -2.39 -14.08 12.81
N ASN A 74 -3.21 -13.35 12.05
CA ASN A 74 -4.64 -13.59 11.88
C ASN A 74 -5.11 -13.20 10.49
N GLU A 75 -4.79 -14.03 9.50
CA GLU A 75 -5.06 -13.75 8.09
C GLU A 75 -6.55 -13.46 7.76
N ASN A 76 -7.50 -13.90 8.60
CA ASN A 76 -8.91 -13.61 8.41
C ASN A 76 -9.26 -12.13 8.65
N GLU A 77 -8.43 -11.39 9.38
CA GLU A 77 -8.63 -9.97 9.70
C GLU A 77 -7.88 -9.02 8.78
N VAL A 78 -7.20 -9.53 7.75
CA VAL A 78 -6.37 -8.71 6.84
C VAL A 78 -7.15 -7.55 6.23
N PHE A 79 -8.39 -7.76 5.78
CA PHE A 79 -9.18 -6.68 5.17
C PHE A 79 -9.62 -5.64 6.20
N THR A 80 -9.96 -6.07 7.42
CA THR A 80 -10.22 -5.15 8.54
C THR A 80 -8.94 -4.36 8.90
N ALA A 81 -7.78 -5.02 8.85
CA ALA A 81 -6.50 -4.36 9.05
C ALA A 81 -6.17 -3.37 7.92
N CYS A 82 -6.57 -3.63 6.68
CA CYS A 82 -6.45 -2.66 5.59
C CYS A 82 -7.27 -1.40 5.86
N ASP A 83 -8.54 -1.54 6.26
CA ASP A 83 -9.40 -0.40 6.61
C ASP A 83 -8.82 0.38 7.80
N LYS A 84 -8.33 -0.34 8.81
CA LYS A 84 -7.65 0.26 9.96
C LYS A 84 -6.41 1.04 9.53
N ALA A 85 -5.55 0.44 8.70
CA ALA A 85 -4.33 1.07 8.18
C ALA A 85 -4.62 2.36 7.41
N ILE A 86 -5.67 2.37 6.56
CA ILE A 86 -6.09 3.57 5.82
C ILE A 86 -6.47 4.68 6.80
N ASN A 87 -7.27 4.37 7.83
CA ASN A 87 -7.68 5.34 8.84
C ASN A 87 -6.51 5.85 9.68
N GLU A 88 -5.56 4.98 10.01
CA GLU A 88 -4.33 5.34 10.75
C GLU A 88 -3.44 6.27 9.92
N LEU A 89 -3.25 5.99 8.63
CA LEU A 89 -2.47 6.83 7.74
C LEU A 89 -3.16 8.18 7.47
N GLU A 90 -4.48 8.20 7.30
CA GLU A 90 -5.25 9.44 7.18
C GLU A 90 -5.09 10.32 8.44
N ARG A 91 -5.20 9.71 9.62
CA ARG A 91 -4.98 10.40 10.88
C ARG A 91 -3.55 10.93 10.99
N LEU A 92 -2.55 10.12 10.61
CA LEU A 92 -1.14 10.51 10.63
C LEU A 92 -0.91 11.75 9.76
N VAL A 93 -1.41 11.75 8.53
CA VAL A 93 -1.28 12.90 7.61
C VAL A 93 -1.92 14.16 8.19
N LYS A 94 -3.12 14.06 8.77
CA LYS A 94 -3.81 15.18 9.45
C LYS A 94 -2.99 15.68 10.63
N ASP A 95 -2.47 14.79 11.45
CA ASP A 95 -1.67 15.11 12.62
C ASP A 95 -0.33 15.77 12.26
N LEU A 96 0.32 15.28 11.22
CA LEU A 96 1.55 15.89 10.68
C LEU A 96 1.27 17.29 10.14
N HIS A 97 0.20 17.46 9.36
CA HIS A 97 -0.20 18.75 8.80
C HIS A 97 -0.49 19.79 9.91
N THR A 98 -1.19 19.38 10.97
CA THR A 98 -1.54 20.30 12.08
C THR A 98 -0.36 20.59 13.00
N THR A 99 0.58 19.66 13.13
CA THR A 99 1.74 19.77 14.04
C THR A 99 2.89 20.55 13.40
N PHE A 100 3.08 20.36 12.10
CA PHE A 100 4.18 20.92 11.32
C PHE A 100 3.65 21.72 10.14
N SER A 101 4.37 22.74 9.73
CA SER A 101 4.03 23.54 8.54
C SER A 101 4.99 23.26 7.41
N GLY A 102 4.44 23.13 6.18
CA GLY A 102 5.25 23.00 4.98
C GLY A 102 5.93 21.65 4.82
N ILE A 103 5.27 20.57 5.27
CA ILE A 103 5.75 19.21 5.07
C ILE A 103 5.32 18.66 3.70
N ASN A 104 6.18 17.84 3.13
CA ASN A 104 5.83 16.92 2.07
C ASN A 104 5.88 15.50 2.65
N ALA A 105 4.89 14.68 2.34
CA ALA A 105 4.84 13.30 2.78
C ALA A 105 4.59 12.38 1.59
N PHE A 106 5.30 11.25 1.57
CA PHE A 106 5.05 10.16 0.63
C PHE A 106 4.56 8.96 1.42
N ILE A 107 3.45 8.37 0.97
CA ILE A 107 2.95 7.12 1.51
C ILE A 107 3.17 6.06 0.44
N THR A 108 3.87 5.01 0.79
CA THR A 108 4.14 3.88 -0.10
C THR A 108 4.21 2.58 0.71
N ALA A 109 4.36 1.46 0.03
CA ALA A 109 4.55 0.15 0.64
C ALA A 109 5.83 -0.48 0.08
N ASP A 110 6.40 -1.43 0.79
CA ASP A 110 7.55 -2.25 0.35
C ASP A 110 7.11 -3.36 -0.60
N HIS A 111 5.93 -3.92 -0.42
CA HIS A 111 5.27 -4.89 -1.29
C HIS A 111 3.75 -4.82 -1.14
N GLY A 112 3.05 -5.50 -2.03
CA GLY A 112 1.66 -5.84 -1.86
C GLY A 112 1.50 -7.29 -1.40
N PHE A 113 0.29 -7.83 -1.45
CA PHE A 113 0.03 -9.21 -1.05
C PHE A 113 -1.02 -9.87 -1.95
N PHE A 114 -0.98 -11.18 -1.99
CA PHE A 114 -2.02 -12.01 -2.59
C PHE A 114 -2.82 -12.68 -1.48
N TYR A 115 -4.15 -12.54 -1.53
CA TYR A 115 -5.05 -13.17 -0.56
C TYR A 115 -6.03 -14.09 -1.27
N LYS A 116 -6.08 -15.34 -0.82
CA LYS A 116 -7.05 -16.31 -1.29
C LYS A 116 -8.12 -16.57 -0.22
N ARG A 117 -9.37 -16.33 -0.60
CA ARG A 117 -10.50 -16.72 0.25
C ARG A 117 -10.77 -18.22 0.10
N GLY A 118 -10.89 -18.92 1.22
CA GLY A 118 -11.21 -20.33 1.26
C GLY A 118 -9.99 -21.26 1.28
N ARG A 119 -10.24 -22.53 1.14
CA ARG A 119 -9.21 -23.56 1.22
C ARG A 119 -8.34 -23.54 -0.04
N ILE A 120 -7.04 -23.67 0.17
CA ILE A 120 -6.08 -23.83 -0.93
C ILE A 120 -6.05 -25.31 -1.33
N GLU A 121 -6.40 -25.58 -2.57
CA GLU A 121 -6.51 -26.92 -3.13
C GLU A 121 -5.12 -27.48 -3.47
N SER A 122 -5.03 -28.81 -3.67
CA SER A 122 -3.77 -29.48 -3.94
C SER A 122 -3.10 -29.02 -5.25
N TYR A 123 -3.90 -28.72 -6.27
CA TYR A 123 -3.39 -28.23 -7.57
C TYR A 123 -2.87 -26.80 -7.54
N GLU A 124 -3.13 -26.05 -6.46
CA GLU A 124 -2.61 -24.71 -6.23
C GLU A 124 -1.31 -24.72 -5.42
N LYS A 125 -0.82 -25.91 -5.12
CA LYS A 125 0.44 -26.11 -4.39
C LYS A 125 1.43 -26.82 -5.28
N THR A 126 2.66 -26.34 -5.24
CA THR A 126 3.80 -27.08 -5.83
C THR A 126 4.66 -27.63 -4.72
N SER A 127 5.39 -28.72 -5.03
CA SER A 127 6.34 -29.32 -4.11
C SER A 127 7.50 -28.36 -3.81
N LYS A 128 8.34 -28.73 -2.85
CA LYS A 128 9.61 -28.06 -2.66
C LYS A 128 10.46 -28.19 -3.90
N THR A 129 11.10 -27.08 -4.29
CA THR A 129 12.11 -27.10 -5.33
C THR A 129 13.29 -27.95 -4.90
N THR A 130 13.80 -28.75 -5.80
CA THR A 130 15.03 -29.54 -5.61
C THR A 130 16.17 -28.57 -5.31
N ASN A 131 16.99 -28.85 -4.30
CA ASN A 131 18.15 -28.03 -3.88
C ASN A 131 17.81 -26.65 -3.31
N SER A 132 16.60 -26.43 -2.78
CA SER A 132 16.25 -25.18 -2.10
C SER A 132 17.03 -25.03 -0.80
N THR A 133 17.74 -23.92 -0.63
CA THR A 133 18.47 -23.58 0.61
C THR A 133 17.53 -22.96 1.65
N LYS A 134 16.56 -22.15 1.20
CA LYS A 134 15.51 -21.58 2.03
C LYS A 134 14.23 -21.48 1.21
N GLN A 135 13.09 -21.75 1.84
CA GLN A 135 11.78 -21.67 1.19
C GLN A 135 10.76 -20.96 2.04
N LYS A 136 10.07 -20.02 1.41
CA LYS A 136 8.86 -19.35 1.89
C LYS A 136 7.66 -19.80 1.05
N THR A 137 6.50 -19.25 1.30
CA THR A 137 5.27 -19.64 0.60
C THR A 137 5.29 -19.22 -0.88
N ARG A 138 5.87 -18.07 -1.20
CA ARG A 138 5.88 -17.49 -2.55
C ARG A 138 7.25 -17.43 -3.22
N TYR A 139 8.30 -17.81 -2.52
CA TYR A 139 9.64 -17.87 -3.11
C TYR A 139 10.53 -18.91 -2.41
N SER A 140 11.58 -19.32 -3.09
CA SER A 140 12.68 -20.10 -2.50
C SER A 140 14.01 -19.67 -3.09
N TYR A 141 15.09 -19.96 -2.38
CA TYR A 141 16.45 -19.73 -2.88
C TYR A 141 17.13 -21.05 -3.23
N SER A 142 17.99 -21.02 -4.25
CA SER A 142 18.84 -22.15 -4.64
C SER A 142 20.20 -21.67 -5.15
N ASP A 143 21.22 -22.54 -5.07
CA ASP A 143 22.55 -22.25 -5.60
C ASP A 143 22.64 -22.50 -7.12
N SER A 144 21.66 -23.15 -7.71
CA SER A 144 21.59 -23.43 -9.15
C SER A 144 20.19 -23.18 -9.70
N ILE A 145 20.12 -22.98 -11.02
CA ILE A 145 18.83 -22.79 -11.70
C ILE A 145 17.90 -24.00 -11.46
N VAL A 146 16.65 -23.72 -11.20
CA VAL A 146 15.58 -24.70 -11.07
C VAL A 146 14.80 -24.73 -12.38
N ASP A 147 14.87 -25.86 -13.08
CA ASP A 147 14.10 -26.10 -14.32
C ASP A 147 12.92 -27.03 -14.01
N GLU A 148 11.91 -26.47 -13.37
CA GLU A 148 10.67 -27.18 -13.02
C GLU A 148 9.47 -26.47 -13.64
N GLU A 149 8.50 -27.26 -14.15
CA GLU A 149 7.26 -26.70 -14.69
C GLU A 149 6.52 -25.93 -13.60
N GLY A 150 6.05 -24.72 -13.93
CA GLY A 150 5.34 -23.85 -13.01
C GLY A 150 6.23 -23.00 -12.09
N ILE A 151 7.55 -23.13 -12.18
CA ILE A 151 8.52 -22.31 -11.46
C ILE A 151 9.21 -21.34 -12.41
N LEU A 152 9.45 -20.14 -11.97
CA LEU A 152 10.33 -19.15 -12.59
C LEU A 152 11.57 -19.02 -11.75
N SER A 153 12.73 -19.36 -12.31
CA SER A 153 14.03 -19.23 -11.65
C SER A 153 14.76 -18.00 -12.21
N ILE A 154 15.12 -17.06 -11.35
CA ILE A 154 15.75 -15.78 -11.71
C ILE A 154 17.12 -15.72 -11.01
N SER A 155 18.19 -15.42 -11.77
CA SER A 155 19.51 -15.16 -11.17
C SER A 155 19.46 -13.91 -10.29
N LEU A 156 20.13 -13.97 -9.15
CA LEU A 156 20.31 -12.84 -8.23
C LEU A 156 21.58 -12.04 -8.52
N ASP A 157 22.35 -12.43 -9.54
CA ASP A 157 23.63 -11.80 -9.87
C ASP A 157 23.50 -10.32 -10.22
N TYR A 158 22.36 -9.93 -10.79
CA TYR A 158 22.09 -8.51 -11.14
C TYR A 158 21.94 -7.62 -9.89
N LEU A 159 21.58 -8.19 -8.74
CA LEU A 159 21.41 -7.44 -7.48
C LEU A 159 22.63 -7.52 -6.57
N PHE A 160 23.24 -8.71 -6.48
CA PHE A 160 24.21 -9.02 -5.44
C PHE A 160 25.60 -9.39 -5.98
N GLY A 161 25.79 -9.37 -7.32
CA GLY A 161 27.03 -9.76 -7.97
C GLY A 161 27.12 -11.25 -8.31
N GLU A 162 28.19 -11.63 -9.00
CA GLU A 162 28.39 -13.00 -9.52
C GLU A 162 28.30 -14.08 -8.44
N ASN A 163 27.68 -15.20 -8.81
CA ASN A 163 27.48 -16.37 -7.95
C ASN A 163 26.55 -16.15 -6.74
N SER A 164 25.59 -15.23 -6.85
CA SER A 164 24.64 -14.95 -5.77
C SER A 164 23.45 -15.95 -5.72
N GLY A 165 23.41 -16.91 -6.63
CA GLY A 165 22.37 -17.94 -6.70
C GLY A 165 21.09 -17.46 -7.40
N TYR A 166 20.00 -18.14 -7.10
CA TYR A 166 18.71 -17.93 -7.77
C TYR A 166 17.59 -17.77 -6.77
N VAL A 167 16.61 -16.96 -7.15
CA VAL A 167 15.29 -16.95 -6.54
C VAL A 167 14.32 -17.70 -7.43
N ASN A 168 13.57 -18.62 -6.85
CA ASN A 168 12.59 -19.44 -7.55
C ASN A 168 11.20 -19.04 -7.10
N ILE A 169 10.32 -18.70 -8.03
CA ILE A 169 9.01 -18.15 -7.78
C ILE A 169 7.95 -19.00 -8.48
N PRO A 170 6.93 -19.50 -7.76
CA PRO A 170 5.81 -20.19 -8.40
C PRO A 170 5.04 -19.24 -9.31
N LYS A 171 4.73 -19.67 -10.52
CA LYS A 171 3.96 -18.89 -11.50
C LYS A 171 2.50 -18.76 -11.05
N GLY A 172 1.89 -17.63 -11.36
CA GLY A 172 0.48 -17.36 -11.04
C GLY A 172 0.18 -17.44 -9.54
N ASN A 173 -0.98 -17.97 -9.20
CA ASN A 173 -1.49 -18.09 -7.81
C ASN A 173 -1.01 -19.36 -7.07
N ILE A 174 -0.09 -20.11 -7.66
CA ILE A 174 0.50 -21.30 -7.03
C ILE A 174 1.39 -20.90 -5.86
N ILE A 175 1.39 -21.71 -4.83
CA ILE A 175 2.24 -21.54 -3.65
C ILE A 175 3.13 -22.77 -3.45
N PHE A 176 4.26 -22.60 -2.79
CA PHE A 176 5.02 -23.73 -2.28
C PHE A 176 4.27 -24.40 -1.14
N ALA A 177 4.19 -25.72 -1.18
CA ALA A 177 3.57 -26.50 -0.12
C ALA A 177 4.31 -26.28 1.20
N ARG A 178 3.56 -25.84 2.23
CA ARG A 178 4.04 -25.64 3.59
C ARG A 178 3.12 -26.35 4.57
N GLN A 179 3.69 -26.89 5.64
CA GLN A 179 2.89 -27.42 6.76
C GLN A 179 2.47 -26.27 7.67
N GLY A 180 1.22 -26.28 8.14
CA GLY A 180 0.68 -25.30 9.06
C GLY A 180 -0.50 -24.48 8.49
N THR A 181 -0.94 -23.53 9.29
CA THR A 181 -1.92 -22.50 8.96
C THR A 181 -1.22 -21.21 8.46
N GLY A 182 -1.94 -20.24 7.93
CA GLY A 182 -1.35 -18.97 7.49
C GLY A 182 -0.81 -19.05 6.06
N ILE A 183 -1.64 -19.54 5.14
CA ILE A 183 -1.29 -19.70 3.74
C ILE A 183 -2.22 -18.93 2.80
N ASN A 184 -3.24 -18.28 3.36
CA ASN A 184 -4.21 -17.49 2.59
C ASN A 184 -3.71 -16.06 2.33
N TYR A 185 -2.95 -15.50 3.26
CA TYR A 185 -2.21 -14.23 3.09
C TYR A 185 -0.77 -14.55 2.71
N VAL A 186 -0.34 -14.16 1.53
CA VAL A 186 1.02 -14.45 1.04
C VAL A 186 1.55 -13.29 0.21
N HIS A 187 2.87 -13.10 0.27
CA HIS A 187 3.60 -12.08 -0.48
C HIS A 187 4.99 -12.59 -0.91
N GLY A 188 5.69 -11.82 -1.72
CA GLY A 188 7.04 -12.14 -2.21
C GLY A 188 7.09 -12.88 -3.53
N GLY A 189 5.94 -13.03 -4.21
CA GLY A 189 5.85 -13.53 -5.58
C GLY A 189 5.88 -12.40 -6.61
N ILE A 190 5.42 -12.71 -7.84
CA ILE A 190 5.45 -11.80 -8.99
C ILE A 190 4.05 -11.44 -9.52
N LEU A 191 3.00 -11.73 -8.78
CA LEU A 191 1.67 -11.29 -9.19
C LEU A 191 1.58 -9.75 -9.13
N PRO A 192 0.79 -9.11 -10.00
CA PRO A 192 0.57 -7.66 -9.92
C PRO A 192 0.18 -7.19 -8.51
N GLN A 193 -0.61 -7.98 -7.80
CA GLN A 193 -1.04 -7.70 -6.41
C GLN A 193 0.11 -7.72 -5.40
N GLU A 194 1.21 -8.41 -5.71
CA GLU A 194 2.39 -8.51 -4.83
C GLU A 194 3.44 -7.44 -5.14
N ILE A 195 3.56 -7.02 -6.42
CA ILE A 195 4.65 -6.14 -6.89
C ILE A 195 4.21 -4.70 -7.19
N ILE A 196 2.91 -4.45 -7.42
CA ILE A 196 2.41 -3.09 -7.66
C ILE A 196 2.07 -2.46 -6.32
N ILE A 197 2.78 -1.38 -5.98
CA ILE A 197 2.60 -0.62 -4.75
C ILE A 197 2.09 0.79 -5.05
N PRO A 198 1.29 1.39 -4.17
CA PRO A 198 0.88 2.78 -4.30
C PRO A 198 2.04 3.73 -3.97
N VAL A 199 2.03 4.90 -4.59
CA VAL A 199 2.82 6.06 -4.16
C VAL A 199 1.90 7.25 -4.09
N ILE A 200 1.61 7.74 -2.90
CA ILE A 200 0.76 8.90 -2.65
C ILE A 200 1.65 10.06 -2.22
N ASP A 201 1.63 11.13 -2.99
CA ASP A 201 2.34 12.39 -2.68
C ASP A 201 1.36 13.35 -2.00
N PHE A 202 1.66 13.71 -0.76
CA PHE A 202 0.91 14.68 0.02
C PHE A 202 1.78 15.92 0.26
N LYS A 203 1.28 17.09 -0.15
CA LYS A 203 1.90 18.38 0.08
C LYS A 203 1.02 19.25 0.94
N SER A 204 1.56 19.68 2.09
CA SER A 204 0.91 20.66 2.93
C SER A 204 1.15 22.06 2.35
N THR A 205 0.15 22.62 1.68
CA THR A 205 0.16 24.01 1.25
C THR A 205 -0.52 24.90 2.28
N ARG A 206 0.02 26.10 2.54
CA ARG A 206 -0.59 27.10 3.40
C ARG A 206 -1.74 27.89 2.74
N THR A 207 -2.32 27.38 1.67
CA THR A 207 -3.45 28.05 1.06
C THR A 207 -4.68 27.91 1.95
N THR A 208 -5.17 29.04 2.40
CA THR A 208 -6.44 29.20 3.16
C THR A 208 -7.69 28.94 2.30
N GLU A 209 -7.52 28.52 1.08
CA GLU A 209 -8.64 28.13 0.23
C GLU A 209 -9.01 26.68 0.52
N GLU A 210 -10.16 26.51 1.18
CA GLU A 210 -10.80 25.20 1.30
C GLU A 210 -11.01 24.63 -0.09
N SER A 211 -10.53 23.43 -0.35
CA SER A 211 -10.79 22.74 -1.61
C SER A 211 -12.31 22.53 -1.73
N LYS A 212 -12.91 23.11 -2.77
CA LYS A 212 -14.32 22.95 -3.07
C LYS A 212 -14.55 21.71 -3.91
N LYS A 213 -15.71 21.13 -3.79
CA LYS A 213 -16.17 20.12 -4.74
C LYS A 213 -16.70 20.83 -5.97
N VAL A 214 -16.40 20.30 -7.14
CA VAL A 214 -16.94 20.79 -8.39
C VAL A 214 -18.44 20.68 -8.35
N GLY A 215 -19.15 21.77 -8.60
CA GLY A 215 -20.60 21.82 -8.67
C GLY A 215 -21.12 21.43 -10.05
N ILE A 216 -22.40 21.10 -10.12
CA ILE A 216 -23.12 20.90 -11.37
C ILE A 216 -24.38 21.77 -11.37
N THR A 217 -24.69 22.35 -12.52
CA THR A 217 -25.88 23.15 -12.72
C THR A 217 -26.71 22.54 -13.85
N TYR A 218 -28.01 22.41 -13.63
CA TYR A 218 -28.92 21.95 -14.68
C TYR A 218 -28.97 22.97 -15.83
N SER A 219 -28.67 22.51 -17.03
CA SER A 219 -28.63 23.36 -18.25
C SER A 219 -29.81 23.17 -19.18
N GLY A 220 -30.75 22.29 -18.85
CA GLY A 220 -31.90 21.99 -19.69
C GLY A 220 -32.89 23.15 -19.78
N LEU A 221 -33.46 23.36 -20.96
CA LEU A 221 -34.48 24.39 -21.22
C LEU A 221 -35.88 23.99 -20.74
N SER A 222 -36.11 22.70 -20.51
CA SER A 222 -37.43 22.18 -20.12
C SER A 222 -37.59 22.10 -18.61
N THR A 223 -38.66 22.73 -18.10
CA THR A 223 -39.07 22.63 -16.69
C THR A 223 -40.16 21.61 -16.46
N LYS A 224 -40.58 20.88 -17.51
CA LYS A 224 -41.64 19.86 -17.44
C LYS A 224 -41.15 18.56 -18.10
N ILE A 225 -41.40 17.45 -17.43
CA ILE A 225 -41.20 16.13 -17.96
C ILE A 225 -42.56 15.56 -18.33
N THR A 226 -42.75 15.26 -19.61
CA THR A 226 -44.03 14.74 -20.16
C THR A 226 -43.88 13.32 -20.73
N ASN A 227 -42.65 12.85 -20.85
CA ASN A 227 -42.32 11.53 -21.43
C ASN A 227 -41.84 10.58 -20.38
N ALA A 228 -42.05 9.28 -20.59
CA ALA A 228 -41.55 8.21 -19.73
C ALA A 228 -40.01 8.11 -19.70
N ILE A 229 -39.38 8.60 -20.76
CA ILE A 229 -37.89 8.68 -20.82
C ILE A 229 -37.55 10.15 -21.09
N THR A 230 -36.69 10.72 -20.29
CA THR A 230 -36.15 12.06 -20.44
C THR A 230 -34.65 12.09 -20.20
N TYR A 231 -34.00 13.08 -20.83
CA TYR A 231 -32.58 13.33 -20.63
C TYR A 231 -32.44 14.68 -19.91
N LEU A 232 -31.61 14.67 -18.89
CA LEU A 232 -31.27 15.88 -18.15
C LEU A 232 -29.80 16.21 -18.44
N GLU A 233 -29.55 17.46 -18.81
CA GLU A 233 -28.22 17.95 -19.09
C GLU A 233 -27.71 18.80 -17.94
N PHE A 234 -26.50 18.52 -17.47
CA PHE A 234 -25.85 19.29 -16.43
C PHE A 234 -24.53 19.84 -16.93
N LEU A 235 -24.22 21.07 -16.60
CA LEU A 235 -22.94 21.71 -16.82
C LEU A 235 -22.12 21.64 -15.52
N GLN A 236 -20.86 21.32 -15.65
CA GLN A 236 -19.91 21.41 -14.59
C GLN A 236 -19.51 22.87 -14.34
N ASP A 237 -19.61 23.37 -13.11
CA ASP A 237 -19.42 24.77 -12.77
C ASP A 237 -17.97 25.25 -12.85
N SER A 238 -17.02 24.36 -12.64
CA SER A 238 -15.59 24.66 -12.64
C SER A 238 -14.76 23.48 -13.12
N ASN A 239 -13.56 23.74 -13.61
CA ASN A 239 -12.62 22.69 -13.95
C ASN A 239 -12.14 21.95 -12.70
N ILE A 240 -11.87 20.66 -12.84
CA ILE A 240 -11.20 19.87 -11.80
C ILE A 240 -9.74 20.29 -11.78
N ASP A 241 -9.26 20.72 -10.61
CA ASP A 241 -7.89 21.15 -10.35
C ASP A 241 -7.50 20.89 -8.88
N GLU A 242 -6.40 21.48 -8.43
CA GLU A 242 -5.93 21.33 -7.04
C GLU A 242 -6.92 21.89 -6.01
N ASN A 243 -7.71 22.90 -6.36
CA ASN A 243 -8.67 23.58 -5.48
C ASN A 243 -10.10 23.04 -5.65
N ASN A 244 -10.43 22.53 -6.84
CA ASN A 244 -11.74 22.02 -7.19
C ASN A 244 -11.70 20.51 -7.37
N LYS A 245 -12.14 19.76 -6.37
CA LYS A 245 -12.08 18.31 -6.35
C LYS A 245 -13.23 17.67 -7.09
N PRO A 246 -13.03 16.52 -7.76
CA PRO A 246 -14.11 15.76 -8.37
C PRO A 246 -15.13 15.33 -7.32
N CYS A 247 -16.40 15.27 -7.72
CA CYS A 247 -17.48 14.84 -6.85
C CYS A 247 -18.40 13.89 -7.62
N ARG A 248 -18.97 12.93 -6.90
CA ARG A 248 -20.07 12.10 -7.40
C ARG A 248 -21.38 12.66 -6.87
N TYR A 249 -22.33 12.87 -7.75
CA TYR A 249 -23.66 13.33 -7.42
C TYR A 249 -24.65 12.18 -7.51
N LEU A 250 -25.54 12.12 -6.55
CA LEU A 250 -26.69 11.23 -6.56
C LEU A 250 -27.92 12.08 -6.90
N LEU A 251 -28.59 11.76 -8.00
CA LEU A 251 -29.70 12.51 -8.52
C LEU A 251 -31.01 11.72 -8.37
N HIS A 252 -32.04 12.37 -7.93
CA HIS A 252 -33.41 11.84 -7.89
C HIS A 252 -34.41 12.99 -7.99
N PHE A 253 -35.67 12.66 -8.28
CA PHE A 253 -36.76 13.63 -8.24
C PHE A 253 -37.49 13.58 -6.90
N GLU A 254 -37.92 14.74 -6.45
CA GLU A 254 -38.70 14.91 -5.23
C GLU A 254 -40.02 15.61 -5.54
N ASP A 255 -41.05 15.34 -4.73
CA ASP A 255 -42.31 16.09 -4.74
C ASP A 255 -42.17 17.41 -3.96
N LYS A 256 -43.31 18.14 -3.82
CA LYS A 256 -43.30 19.42 -3.11
C LYS A 256 -43.07 19.28 -1.59
N ASP A 257 -43.26 18.09 -1.07
CA ASP A 257 -43.10 17.77 0.34
C ASP A 257 -41.75 17.08 0.63
N GLU A 258 -40.79 17.18 -0.34
CA GLU A 258 -39.44 16.61 -0.28
C GLU A 258 -39.42 15.08 -0.22
N ASN A 259 -40.49 14.40 -0.64
CA ASN A 259 -40.51 12.96 -0.76
C ASN A 259 -39.91 12.53 -2.09
N LYS A 260 -38.99 11.56 -2.03
CA LYS A 260 -38.36 10.97 -3.22
C LYS A 260 -39.41 10.22 -4.08
N ILE A 261 -39.52 10.59 -5.35
CA ILE A 261 -40.51 10.04 -6.30
C ILE A 261 -39.87 9.31 -7.50
N SER A 262 -38.54 9.18 -7.53
CA SER A 262 -37.83 8.47 -8.59
C SER A 262 -36.73 7.56 -8.02
N ASP A 263 -36.22 6.67 -8.87
CA ASP A 263 -34.97 5.99 -8.60
C ASP A 263 -33.80 6.96 -8.58
N GLU A 264 -32.70 6.55 -7.96
CA GLU A 264 -31.46 7.30 -7.92
C GLU A 264 -30.58 6.95 -9.11
N CYS A 265 -29.91 7.96 -9.68
CA CYS A 265 -28.86 7.77 -10.67
C CYS A 265 -27.59 8.55 -10.27
N THR A 266 -26.42 8.05 -10.69
CA THR A 266 -25.10 8.64 -10.37
C THR A 266 -24.31 8.92 -11.64
#